data_8da8852dabf06812c328b1c79d199572
#
_entry.id   8da8852dabf06812c328b1c79d199572
#
_cell.length_a   1.000
_cell.length_b   1.000
_cell.length_c   1.000
_cell.angle_alpha   90.00
_cell.angle_beta   90.00
_cell.angle_gamma   90.00
#
_symmetry.space_group_name_H-M   'P 1'
#
loop_
_entity.id
_entity.type
_entity.pdbx_description
1 polymer ?
#
loop_
_entity_poly.entity_id
_entity_poly.type
_entity_poly.pdbx_seq_one_letter_code
_entity_poly.pdbx_strand_id
1 'polypeptide(L)'
;MKDLAVVIPVYNEEEAIGAVLDKWVAELDRLGIDYTVNPYNDGSKDGSWNVIQAKEKQYPGRVIGHNKANSGHGPTILQGYRDAADAGYEWVFQVDSDDEMGPEGFAGLWDNRAEHDFLVGTRDGRKQALSRKIISAVSRLSVRLFYGHSIWDVNTPYRLMRVSAFRDIYREIPSDTFAPNMILSGMAAKLKLRCFETLVPQHARTTGEGSLKKWKLLKAAVKSFFQVVFFAMDQKPGRFDLRRTRSS
;
A
#
# COMPACT_ATOMS: atom_id res chain seq x y z
N MET A 1 18.89 11.91 -3.84
CA MET A 1 17.61 11.53 -3.17
C MET A 1 17.01 10.46 -4.04
N LYS A 2 16.65 9.29 -3.50
CA LYS A 2 16.01 8.25 -4.31
C LYS A 2 14.58 8.63 -4.62
N ASP A 3 14.13 8.33 -5.83
CA ASP A 3 12.80 8.78 -6.27
C ASP A 3 11.67 7.94 -5.66
N LEU A 4 11.89 6.61 -5.52
CA LEU A 4 10.84 5.66 -5.20
C LEU A 4 11.23 4.68 -4.09
N ALA A 5 10.38 4.56 -3.06
CA ALA A 5 10.39 3.44 -2.11
C ALA A 5 9.24 2.49 -2.44
N VAL A 6 9.54 1.22 -2.74
CA VAL A 6 8.53 0.16 -2.89
C VAL A 6 8.38 -0.56 -1.56
N VAL A 7 7.19 -0.56 -0.98
CA VAL A 7 6.85 -1.20 0.31
C VAL A 7 6.11 -2.51 0.05
N ILE A 8 6.68 -3.62 0.52
CA ILE A 8 6.12 -4.96 0.36
C ILE A 8 5.97 -5.62 1.74
N PRO A 9 4.75 -5.72 2.31
CA PRO A 9 4.53 -6.47 3.54
C PRO A 9 4.66 -7.97 3.27
N VAL A 10 5.40 -8.69 4.12
CA VAL A 10 5.68 -10.12 3.95
C VAL A 10 5.33 -10.88 5.23
N TYR A 11 4.52 -11.93 5.12
CA TYR A 11 4.22 -12.83 6.22
C TYR A 11 3.96 -14.26 5.73
N ASN A 12 4.92 -15.17 5.96
CA ASN A 12 4.89 -16.57 5.53
C ASN A 12 4.71 -16.70 4.00
N GLU A 13 5.64 -16.12 3.25
CA GLU A 13 5.66 -16.11 1.78
C GLU A 13 7.03 -16.60 1.23
N GLU A 14 7.64 -17.59 1.91
CA GLU A 14 8.95 -18.15 1.54
C GLU A 14 9.03 -18.56 0.07
N GLU A 15 7.97 -19.19 -0.46
CA GLU A 15 7.91 -19.69 -1.83
C GLU A 15 7.77 -18.57 -2.89
N ALA A 16 7.15 -17.44 -2.52
CA ALA A 16 6.79 -16.38 -3.48
C ALA A 16 7.76 -15.21 -3.45
N ILE A 17 8.19 -14.77 -2.25
CA ILE A 17 8.85 -13.47 -2.07
C ILE A 17 10.12 -13.31 -2.92
N GLY A 18 10.90 -14.37 -3.13
CA GLY A 18 12.12 -14.32 -3.94
C GLY A 18 11.83 -13.90 -5.38
N ALA A 19 10.85 -14.54 -6.02
CA ALA A 19 10.45 -14.24 -7.39
C ALA A 19 9.78 -12.85 -7.51
N VAL A 20 8.99 -12.45 -6.51
CA VAL A 20 8.38 -11.11 -6.44
C VAL A 20 9.45 -10.03 -6.44
N LEU A 21 10.49 -10.16 -5.61
CA LEU A 21 11.59 -9.21 -5.55
C LEU A 21 12.36 -9.14 -6.86
N ASP A 22 12.63 -10.28 -7.51
CA ASP A 22 13.32 -10.33 -8.81
C ASP A 22 12.53 -9.59 -9.89
N LYS A 23 11.22 -9.82 -9.99
CA LYS A 23 10.34 -9.16 -10.96
C LYS A 23 10.31 -7.64 -10.77
N TRP A 24 10.18 -7.18 -9.52
CA TRP A 24 10.14 -5.74 -9.23
C TRP A 24 11.48 -5.07 -9.51
N VAL A 25 12.60 -5.67 -9.12
CA VAL A 25 13.94 -5.14 -9.45
C VAL A 25 14.11 -5.03 -10.95
N ALA A 26 13.79 -6.10 -11.71
CA ALA A 26 13.93 -6.10 -13.16
C ALA A 26 13.10 -5.02 -13.85
N GLU A 27 11.85 -4.81 -13.42
CA GLU A 27 10.99 -3.79 -14.01
C GLU A 27 11.44 -2.37 -13.68
N LEU A 28 11.82 -2.10 -12.42
CA LEU A 28 12.28 -0.77 -12.01
C LEU A 28 13.62 -0.40 -12.65
N ASP A 29 14.52 -1.38 -12.84
CA ASP A 29 15.75 -1.22 -13.62
C ASP A 29 15.45 -0.90 -15.09
N ARG A 30 14.49 -1.63 -15.70
CA ARG A 30 14.05 -1.39 -17.08
C ARG A 30 13.50 0.02 -17.28
N LEU A 31 12.80 0.55 -16.28
CA LEU A 31 12.23 1.89 -16.29
C LEU A 31 13.26 2.99 -15.96
N GLY A 32 14.46 2.64 -15.54
CA GLY A 32 15.53 3.59 -15.21
C GLY A 32 15.23 4.46 -13.99
N ILE A 33 14.49 3.94 -13.02
CA ILE A 33 14.06 4.67 -11.81
C ILE A 33 15.16 4.55 -10.75
N ASP A 34 15.40 5.60 -9.95
CA ASP A 34 16.21 5.50 -8.74
C ASP A 34 15.32 5.08 -7.56
N TYR A 35 15.48 3.84 -7.11
CA TYR A 35 14.53 3.20 -6.18
C TYR A 35 15.19 2.39 -5.08
N THR A 36 14.36 2.01 -4.07
CA THR A 36 14.59 0.83 -3.23
C THR A 36 13.32 -0.02 -3.13
N VAL A 37 13.49 -1.33 -3.15
CA VAL A 37 12.45 -2.30 -2.77
C VAL A 37 12.65 -2.67 -1.31
N ASN A 38 11.62 -2.45 -0.50
CA ASN A 38 11.65 -2.59 0.95
C ASN A 38 10.67 -3.68 1.39
N PRO A 39 11.08 -4.97 1.42
CA PRO A 39 10.28 -6.04 2.00
C PRO A 39 10.28 -5.95 3.53
N TYR A 40 9.09 -5.86 4.13
CA TYR A 40 8.87 -5.83 5.58
C TYR A 40 8.41 -7.20 6.06
N ASN A 41 9.33 -8.00 6.60
CA ASN A 41 9.01 -9.28 7.23
C ASN A 41 8.29 -9.05 8.56
N ASP A 42 6.99 -9.34 8.61
CA ASP A 42 6.12 -9.16 9.78
C ASP A 42 6.12 -10.39 10.69
N GLY A 43 7.31 -10.83 11.10
CA GLY A 43 7.50 -11.95 12.02
C GLY A 43 7.06 -13.29 11.42
N SER A 44 7.44 -13.58 10.18
CA SER A 44 7.23 -14.88 9.52
C SER A 44 7.82 -16.01 10.33
N LYS A 45 7.19 -17.19 10.26
CA LYS A 45 7.62 -18.41 10.94
C LYS A 45 8.29 -19.42 10.01
N ASP A 46 8.28 -19.13 8.71
CA ASP A 46 8.93 -19.89 7.64
C ASP A 46 10.27 -19.26 7.24
N GLY A 47 10.84 -19.68 6.12
CA GLY A 47 12.10 -19.17 5.59
C GLY A 47 12.03 -17.80 4.90
N SER A 48 10.89 -17.09 4.92
CA SER A 48 10.71 -15.79 4.22
C SER A 48 11.84 -14.80 4.51
N TRP A 49 12.26 -14.68 5.79
CA TRP A 49 13.33 -13.76 6.16
C TRP A 49 14.68 -14.14 5.54
N ASN A 50 15.00 -15.44 5.51
CA ASN A 50 16.24 -15.91 4.88
C ASN A 50 16.27 -15.60 3.39
N VAL A 51 15.13 -15.75 2.69
CA VAL A 51 15.00 -15.40 1.28
C VAL A 51 15.20 -13.90 1.06
N ILE A 52 14.60 -13.05 1.90
CA ILE A 52 14.79 -11.58 1.83
C ILE A 52 16.26 -11.21 2.01
N GLN A 53 16.95 -11.78 3.01
CA GLN A 53 18.38 -11.53 3.23
C GLN A 53 19.25 -11.98 2.05
N ALA A 54 18.91 -13.09 1.40
CA ALA A 54 19.61 -13.54 0.20
C ALA A 54 19.42 -12.53 -0.95
N LYS A 55 18.20 -12.01 -1.15
CA LYS A 55 17.91 -10.99 -2.17
C LYS A 55 18.56 -9.64 -1.88
N GLU A 56 18.66 -9.24 -0.62
CA GLU A 56 19.39 -8.03 -0.22
C GLU A 56 20.89 -8.13 -0.59
N LYS A 57 21.49 -9.30 -0.39
CA LYS A 57 22.88 -9.56 -0.81
C LYS A 57 23.03 -9.61 -2.35
N GLN A 58 22.01 -10.13 -3.05
CA GLN A 58 22.00 -10.21 -4.53
C GLN A 58 21.83 -8.82 -5.17
N TYR A 59 21.06 -7.93 -4.53
CA TYR A 59 20.73 -6.60 -5.05
C TYR A 59 21.14 -5.49 -4.06
N PRO A 60 22.46 -5.30 -3.83
CA PRO A 60 22.94 -4.35 -2.81
C PRO A 60 22.49 -2.92 -3.13
N GLY A 61 21.89 -2.26 -2.12
CA GLY A 61 21.38 -0.90 -2.25
C GLY A 61 20.08 -0.75 -3.02
N ARG A 62 19.54 -1.83 -3.62
CA ARG A 62 18.25 -1.87 -4.31
C ARG A 62 17.18 -2.60 -3.51
N VAL A 63 17.52 -3.68 -2.82
CA VAL A 63 16.66 -4.38 -1.88
C VAL A 63 17.17 -4.11 -0.46
N ILE A 64 16.29 -3.64 0.42
CA ILE A 64 16.59 -3.37 1.83
C ILE A 64 15.56 -4.10 2.68
N GLY A 65 15.98 -5.19 3.32
CA GLY A 65 15.12 -6.04 4.14
C GLY A 65 14.86 -5.43 5.51
N HIS A 66 13.60 -5.43 5.94
CA HIS A 66 13.18 -5.02 7.28
C HIS A 66 12.59 -6.19 8.05
N ASN A 67 13.15 -6.53 9.22
CA ASN A 67 12.64 -7.62 10.06
C ASN A 67 12.04 -7.06 11.34
N LYS A 68 10.81 -7.45 11.67
CA LYS A 68 10.08 -6.93 12.83
C LYS A 68 9.21 -7.99 13.48
N ALA A 69 8.81 -7.77 14.72
CA ALA A 69 7.78 -8.58 15.36
C ALA A 69 6.44 -8.43 14.63
N ASN A 70 5.64 -9.52 14.60
CA ASN A 70 4.34 -9.51 13.95
C ASN A 70 3.40 -8.47 14.57
N SER A 71 2.90 -7.57 13.75
CA SER A 71 1.92 -6.56 14.14
C SER A 71 0.70 -6.54 13.23
N GLY A 72 0.72 -7.33 12.15
CA GLY A 72 -0.32 -7.41 11.14
C GLY A 72 -0.04 -6.53 9.93
N HIS A 73 -0.75 -6.83 8.84
CA HIS A 73 -0.55 -6.19 7.53
C HIS A 73 -0.69 -4.66 7.58
N GLY A 74 -1.76 -4.12 8.20
CA GLY A 74 -1.99 -2.66 8.26
C GLY A 74 -0.87 -1.89 8.96
N PRO A 75 -0.49 -2.24 10.20
CA PRO A 75 0.67 -1.65 10.89
C PRO A 75 1.96 -1.75 10.08
N THR A 76 2.17 -2.85 9.38
CA THR A 76 3.39 -3.09 8.60
C THR A 76 3.50 -2.17 7.40
N ILE A 77 2.45 -2.01 6.60
CA ILE A 77 2.47 -1.07 5.48
C ILE A 77 2.56 0.38 5.96
N LEU A 78 1.88 0.73 7.06
CA LEU A 78 1.94 2.08 7.61
C LEU A 78 3.36 2.43 8.10
N GLN A 79 4.07 1.45 8.69
CA GLN A 79 5.48 1.63 9.01
C GLN A 79 6.31 1.92 7.77
N GLY A 80 6.15 1.12 6.70
CA GLY A 80 6.86 1.35 5.45
C GLY A 80 6.60 2.73 4.83
N TYR A 81 5.38 3.26 4.92
CA TYR A 81 5.08 4.61 4.46
C TYR A 81 5.78 5.69 5.28
N ARG A 82 5.86 5.52 6.61
CA ARG A 82 6.57 6.44 7.50
C ARG A 82 8.07 6.41 7.26
N ASP A 83 8.64 5.22 7.14
CA ASP A 83 10.07 5.04 6.88
C ASP A 83 10.45 5.69 5.54
N ALA A 84 9.64 5.53 4.49
CA ALA A 84 9.83 6.20 3.21
C ALA A 84 9.75 7.74 3.33
N ALA A 85 8.80 8.25 4.11
CA ALA A 85 8.65 9.68 4.34
C ALA A 85 9.81 10.27 5.15
N ASP A 86 10.29 9.56 6.17
CA ASP A 86 11.39 10.00 7.03
C ASP A 86 12.76 9.89 6.31
N ALA A 87 12.91 8.91 5.40
CA ALA A 87 14.08 8.79 4.53
C ALA A 87 14.09 9.81 3.37
N GLY A 88 13.00 10.56 3.17
CA GLY A 88 12.95 11.64 2.19
C GLY A 88 12.74 11.20 0.74
N TYR A 89 12.09 10.05 0.51
CA TYR A 89 11.67 9.65 -0.84
C TYR A 89 10.63 10.62 -1.40
N GLU A 90 10.63 10.81 -2.72
CA GLU A 90 9.58 11.58 -3.38
C GLU A 90 8.29 10.79 -3.48
N TRP A 91 8.39 9.50 -3.79
CA TRP A 91 7.27 8.59 -4.00
C TRP A 91 7.39 7.34 -3.12
N VAL A 92 6.24 6.86 -2.67
CA VAL A 92 6.10 5.53 -2.08
C VAL A 92 5.08 4.72 -2.86
N PHE A 93 5.44 3.50 -3.19
CA PHE A 93 4.55 2.54 -3.84
C PHE A 93 4.34 1.33 -2.92
N GLN A 94 3.09 0.88 -2.77
CA GLN A 94 2.79 -0.35 -2.04
C GLN A 94 2.30 -1.41 -3.01
N VAL A 95 2.76 -2.62 -2.78
CA VAL A 95 2.25 -3.84 -3.42
C VAL A 95 2.34 -5.00 -2.43
N ASP A 96 1.45 -6.00 -2.56
CA ASP A 96 1.48 -7.20 -1.71
C ASP A 96 2.50 -8.22 -2.23
N SER A 97 2.93 -9.14 -1.35
CA SER A 97 3.95 -10.17 -1.62
C SER A 97 3.42 -11.42 -2.31
N ASP A 98 2.12 -11.51 -2.60
CA ASP A 98 1.44 -12.71 -3.12
C ASP A 98 1.45 -12.85 -4.65
N ASP A 99 2.15 -11.94 -5.35
CA ASP A 99 2.24 -11.89 -6.82
C ASP A 99 0.89 -11.82 -7.56
N GLU A 100 -0.21 -11.49 -6.86
CA GLU A 100 -1.51 -11.29 -7.51
C GLU A 100 -1.50 -10.07 -8.44
N MET A 101 -0.73 -9.04 -8.13
CA MET A 101 -0.57 -7.83 -8.94
C MET A 101 0.92 -7.60 -9.19
N GLY A 102 1.38 -8.00 -10.36
CA GLY A 102 2.76 -7.90 -10.78
C GLY A 102 3.18 -6.51 -11.25
N PRO A 103 4.41 -6.34 -11.72
CA PRO A 103 4.94 -5.04 -12.13
C PRO A 103 4.38 -4.53 -13.47
N GLU A 104 3.64 -5.34 -14.24
CA GLU A 104 3.21 -5.03 -15.62
C GLU A 104 2.36 -3.74 -15.73
N GLY A 105 1.62 -3.41 -14.66
CA GLY A 105 0.80 -2.20 -14.62
C GLY A 105 1.52 -0.96 -14.06
N PHE A 106 2.75 -1.11 -13.56
CA PHE A 106 3.42 -0.05 -12.81
C PHE A 106 3.84 1.13 -13.69
N ALA A 107 4.33 0.87 -14.89
CA ALA A 107 4.74 1.91 -15.84
C ALA A 107 3.63 2.93 -16.09
N GLY A 108 2.37 2.47 -16.25
CA GLY A 108 1.23 3.36 -16.44
C GLY A 108 0.94 4.29 -15.26
N LEU A 109 1.23 3.85 -14.02
CA LEU A 109 1.15 4.75 -12.86
C LEU A 109 2.35 5.71 -12.83
N TRP A 110 3.54 5.20 -13.08
CA TRP A 110 4.77 5.99 -13.04
C TRP A 110 4.78 7.13 -14.06
N ASP A 111 4.34 6.88 -15.27
CA ASP A 111 4.29 7.87 -16.36
C ASP A 111 3.29 9.00 -16.06
N ASN A 112 2.21 8.71 -15.34
CA ASN A 112 1.19 9.70 -14.99
C ASN A 112 1.46 10.43 -13.65
N ARG A 113 2.58 10.17 -12.97
CA ARG A 113 2.87 10.72 -11.63
C ARG A 113 3.09 12.24 -11.62
N ALA A 114 3.53 12.84 -12.73
CA ALA A 114 3.79 14.28 -12.77
C ALA A 114 2.52 15.11 -12.53
N GLU A 115 1.38 14.63 -13.03
CA GLU A 115 0.10 15.31 -12.97
C GLU A 115 -0.75 14.94 -11.76
N HIS A 116 -0.37 13.88 -11.02
CA HIS A 116 -1.18 13.31 -9.95
C HIS A 116 -0.40 13.18 -8.65
N ASP A 117 -1.12 13.12 -7.54
CA ASP A 117 -0.56 13.00 -6.19
C ASP A 117 -0.85 11.61 -5.60
N PHE A 118 -1.88 10.92 -6.11
CA PHE A 118 -2.32 9.61 -5.69
C PHE A 118 -2.78 8.77 -6.89
N LEU A 119 -2.06 7.69 -7.18
CA LEU A 119 -2.33 6.84 -8.33
C LEU A 119 -2.55 5.41 -7.85
N VAL A 120 -3.61 4.76 -8.36
CA VAL A 120 -3.99 3.42 -7.92
C VAL A 120 -4.26 2.50 -9.09
N GLY A 121 -3.80 1.26 -8.96
CA GLY A 121 -4.19 0.17 -9.82
C GLY A 121 -5.44 -0.51 -9.26
N THR A 122 -6.46 -0.63 -10.10
CA THR A 122 -7.67 -1.38 -9.79
C THR A 122 -7.65 -2.72 -10.50
N ARG A 123 -8.22 -3.73 -9.85
CA ARG A 123 -8.21 -5.11 -10.36
C ARG A 123 -9.21 -5.29 -11.48
N ASP A 124 -8.78 -5.83 -12.60
CA ASP A 124 -9.68 -6.18 -13.70
C ASP A 124 -10.41 -7.51 -13.41
N GLY A 125 -11.74 -7.49 -13.56
CA GLY A 125 -12.58 -8.68 -13.80
C GLY A 125 -12.72 -9.73 -12.70
N ARG A 126 -12.34 -9.48 -11.43
CA ARG A 126 -12.41 -10.49 -10.37
C ARG A 126 -13.85 -10.92 -10.04
N LYS A 127 -14.16 -12.21 -10.22
CA LYS A 127 -15.31 -12.87 -9.57
C LYS A 127 -15.05 -12.96 -8.06
N GLN A 128 -15.29 -11.87 -7.34
CA GLN A 128 -15.12 -11.84 -5.88
C GLN A 128 -16.22 -12.67 -5.23
N ALA A 129 -15.89 -13.43 -4.16
CA ALA A 129 -16.88 -14.05 -3.30
C ALA A 129 -17.84 -13.00 -2.74
N LEU A 130 -19.12 -13.33 -2.58
CA LEU A 130 -20.19 -12.41 -2.15
C LEU A 130 -19.82 -11.66 -0.85
N SER A 131 -19.19 -12.35 0.10
CA SER A 131 -18.71 -11.75 1.36
C SER A 131 -17.70 -10.63 1.16
N ARG A 132 -16.76 -10.78 0.21
CA ARG A 132 -15.78 -9.75 -0.14
C ARG A 132 -16.45 -8.56 -0.85
N LYS A 133 -17.45 -8.80 -1.71
CA LYS A 133 -18.23 -7.73 -2.35
C LYS A 133 -18.95 -6.87 -1.33
N ILE A 134 -19.55 -7.48 -0.29
CA ILE A 134 -20.23 -6.76 0.79
C ILE A 134 -19.24 -5.92 1.58
N ILE A 135 -18.08 -6.47 1.98
CA ILE A 135 -17.04 -5.73 2.71
C ILE A 135 -16.54 -4.55 1.87
N SER A 136 -16.25 -4.77 0.59
CA SER A 136 -15.81 -3.70 -0.32
C SER A 136 -16.89 -2.62 -0.51
N ALA A 137 -18.17 -2.99 -0.58
CA ALA A 137 -19.28 -2.05 -0.68
C ALA A 137 -19.42 -1.21 0.60
N VAL A 138 -19.34 -1.84 1.78
CA VAL A 138 -19.38 -1.15 3.08
C VAL A 138 -18.19 -0.21 3.21
N SER A 139 -16.99 -0.65 2.84
CA SER A 139 -15.78 0.17 2.87
C SER A 139 -15.92 1.41 1.98
N ARG A 140 -16.38 1.25 0.74
CA ARG A 140 -16.63 2.37 -0.19
C ARG A 140 -17.70 3.33 0.34
N LEU A 141 -18.80 2.78 0.86
CA LEU A 141 -19.87 3.61 1.44
C LEU A 141 -19.37 4.43 2.63
N SER A 142 -18.58 3.81 3.51
CA SER A 142 -17.98 4.50 4.66
C SER A 142 -17.07 5.63 4.22
N VAL A 143 -16.16 5.39 3.28
CA VAL A 143 -15.27 6.43 2.77
C VAL A 143 -16.09 7.53 2.07
N ARG A 144 -17.09 7.17 1.27
CA ARG A 144 -17.94 8.15 0.58
C ARG A 144 -18.75 9.03 1.54
N LEU A 145 -19.27 8.47 2.63
CA LEU A 145 -20.07 9.21 3.62
C LEU A 145 -19.22 10.17 4.46
N PHE A 146 -18.03 9.76 4.87
CA PHE A 146 -17.20 10.52 5.82
C PHE A 146 -16.11 11.37 5.17
N TYR A 147 -15.70 11.05 3.93
CA TYR A 147 -14.62 11.74 3.22
C TYR A 147 -15.06 12.37 1.88
N GLY A 148 -16.25 12.03 1.37
CA GLY A 148 -16.76 12.51 0.10
C GLY A 148 -16.53 11.53 -1.07
N HIS A 149 -16.45 12.02 -2.31
CA HIS A 149 -16.20 11.17 -3.49
C HIS A 149 -14.85 10.50 -3.36
N SER A 150 -14.82 9.17 -3.52
CA SER A 150 -13.61 8.36 -3.38
C SER A 150 -13.26 7.65 -4.68
N ILE A 151 -12.02 7.20 -4.76
CA ILE A 151 -11.56 6.24 -5.76
C ILE A 151 -12.36 4.94 -5.69
N TRP A 152 -12.39 4.20 -6.80
CA TRP A 152 -13.22 3.00 -6.95
C TRP A 152 -12.80 1.84 -6.02
N ASP A 153 -11.49 1.56 -5.95
CA ASP A 153 -10.95 0.55 -5.01
C ASP A 153 -10.18 1.21 -3.87
N VAL A 154 -10.89 1.56 -2.81
CA VAL A 154 -10.33 2.27 -1.63
C VAL A 154 -9.30 1.49 -0.84
N ASN A 155 -9.20 0.18 -1.04
CA ASN A 155 -8.28 -0.69 -0.30
C ASN A 155 -7.33 -1.49 -1.20
N THR A 156 -7.15 -1.08 -2.46
CA THR A 156 -6.18 -1.73 -3.33
C THR A 156 -4.78 -1.64 -2.74
N PRO A 157 -3.96 -2.72 -2.79
CA PRO A 157 -2.56 -2.66 -2.40
C PRO A 157 -1.67 -1.98 -3.47
N TYR A 158 -2.16 -1.82 -4.70
CA TYR A 158 -1.40 -1.28 -5.82
C TYR A 158 -1.56 0.24 -5.87
N ARG A 159 -0.75 0.95 -5.08
CA ARG A 159 -0.87 2.41 -4.91
C ARG A 159 0.45 3.13 -4.92
N LEU A 160 0.53 4.17 -5.73
CA LEU A 160 1.66 5.11 -5.80
C LEU A 160 1.23 6.45 -5.20
N MET A 161 1.95 6.91 -4.20
CA MET A 161 1.60 8.09 -3.40
C MET A 161 2.77 9.08 -3.38
N ARG A 162 2.50 10.34 -3.68
CA ARG A 162 3.48 11.41 -3.49
C ARG A 162 3.69 11.65 -2.00
N VAL A 163 4.89 11.40 -1.50
CA VAL A 163 5.19 11.45 -0.06
C VAL A 163 4.85 12.80 0.55
N SER A 164 5.15 13.91 -0.14
CA SER A 164 4.84 15.25 0.35
C SER A 164 3.33 15.49 0.58
N ALA A 165 2.46 14.83 -0.18
CA ALA A 165 1.01 14.95 -0.03
C ALA A 165 0.45 14.12 1.15
N PHE A 166 1.16 13.07 1.59
CA PHE A 166 0.66 12.12 2.58
C PHE A 166 1.48 12.06 3.87
N ARG A 167 2.67 12.65 3.94
CA ARG A 167 3.59 12.58 5.09
C ARG A 167 2.92 12.86 6.43
N ASP A 168 2.16 13.94 6.53
CA ASP A 168 1.50 14.32 7.77
C ASP A 168 0.36 13.36 8.10
N ILE A 169 -0.33 12.85 7.09
CA ILE A 169 -1.39 11.84 7.27
C ILE A 169 -0.80 10.54 7.80
N TYR A 170 0.33 10.06 7.27
CA TYR A 170 1.00 8.86 7.77
C TYR A 170 1.33 8.95 9.26
N ARG A 171 1.76 10.13 9.74
CA ARG A 171 2.10 10.38 11.14
C ARG A 171 0.89 10.36 12.06
N GLU A 172 -0.25 10.86 11.57
CA GLU A 172 -1.48 10.97 12.35
C GLU A 172 -2.28 9.66 12.45
N ILE A 173 -2.17 8.76 11.48
CA ILE A 173 -2.84 7.46 11.54
C ILE A 173 -2.31 6.66 12.72
N PRO A 174 -3.17 6.12 13.64
CA PRO A 174 -2.70 5.28 14.74
C PRO A 174 -1.91 4.06 14.25
N SER A 175 -0.80 3.75 14.94
CA SER A 175 0.13 2.68 14.51
C SER A 175 -0.48 1.28 14.49
N ASP A 176 -1.59 1.05 15.22
CA ASP A 176 -2.33 -0.22 15.25
C ASP A 176 -3.49 -0.28 14.24
N THR A 177 -3.56 0.68 13.31
CA THR A 177 -4.63 0.76 12.32
C THR A 177 -4.64 -0.47 11.41
N PHE A 178 -5.77 -1.17 11.36
CA PHE A 178 -5.92 -2.41 10.60
C PHE A 178 -5.89 -2.18 9.08
N ALA A 179 -6.54 -1.12 8.58
CA ALA A 179 -6.65 -0.81 7.16
C ALA A 179 -6.30 0.67 6.88
N PRO A 180 -5.02 1.07 7.01
CA PRO A 180 -4.61 2.46 6.78
C PRO A 180 -4.90 2.91 5.34
N ASN A 181 -4.90 2.00 4.38
CA ASN A 181 -5.21 2.28 2.99
C ASN A 181 -6.59 2.90 2.77
N MET A 182 -7.59 2.51 3.57
CA MET A 182 -8.92 3.11 3.52
C MET A 182 -8.90 4.56 4.00
N ILE A 183 -8.16 4.86 5.06
CA ILE A 183 -7.99 6.22 5.58
C ILE A 183 -7.27 7.08 4.55
N LEU A 184 -6.18 6.59 3.96
CA LEU A 184 -5.40 7.30 2.95
C LEU A 184 -6.24 7.62 1.70
N SER A 185 -7.03 6.66 1.22
CA SER A 185 -7.96 6.88 0.11
C SER A 185 -9.03 7.92 0.45
N GLY A 186 -9.56 7.86 1.67
CA GLY A 186 -10.51 8.85 2.17
C GLY A 186 -9.90 10.23 2.27
N MET A 187 -8.69 10.35 2.82
CA MET A 187 -7.99 11.62 2.93
C MET A 187 -7.63 12.20 1.58
N ALA A 188 -7.25 11.37 0.59
CA ALA A 188 -7.04 11.83 -0.77
C ALA A 188 -8.30 12.51 -1.35
N ALA A 189 -9.49 11.92 -1.13
CA ALA A 189 -10.77 12.50 -1.54
C ALA A 189 -11.08 13.80 -0.77
N LYS A 190 -10.96 13.79 0.57
CA LYS A 190 -11.25 14.95 1.44
C LYS A 190 -10.36 16.15 1.12
N LEU A 191 -9.10 15.92 0.84
CA LEU A 191 -8.11 16.94 0.49
C LEU A 191 -8.13 17.31 -0.99
N LYS A 192 -8.99 16.67 -1.81
CA LYS A 192 -9.10 16.88 -3.25
C LYS A 192 -7.75 16.73 -3.96
N LEU A 193 -6.99 15.70 -3.59
CA LEU A 193 -5.76 15.35 -4.27
C LEU A 193 -6.04 14.97 -5.72
N ARG A 194 -5.07 15.19 -6.59
CA ARG A 194 -5.17 14.76 -7.99
C ARG A 194 -5.00 13.24 -8.03
N CYS A 195 -6.10 12.53 -8.23
CA CYS A 195 -6.14 11.07 -8.25
C CYS A 195 -6.16 10.53 -9.68
N PHE A 196 -5.49 9.39 -9.89
CA PHE A 196 -5.49 8.64 -11.14
C PHE A 196 -5.79 7.17 -10.84
N GLU A 197 -6.66 6.56 -11.64
CA GLU A 197 -7.01 5.14 -11.52
C GLU A 197 -6.82 4.46 -12.86
N THR A 198 -6.18 3.29 -12.85
CA THR A 198 -6.03 2.46 -14.04
C THR A 198 -6.28 0.98 -13.72
N LEU A 199 -6.71 0.22 -14.72
CA LEU A 199 -6.82 -1.23 -14.59
C LEU A 199 -5.43 -1.86 -14.62
N VAL A 200 -5.19 -2.78 -13.69
CA VAL A 200 -3.93 -3.53 -13.60
C VAL A 200 -4.24 -5.02 -13.74
N PRO A 201 -3.46 -5.75 -14.55
CA PRO A 201 -3.59 -7.19 -14.67
C PRO A 201 -3.54 -7.88 -13.31
N GLN A 202 -4.40 -8.84 -13.10
CA GLN A 202 -4.41 -9.67 -11.90
C GLN A 202 -4.13 -11.12 -12.29
N HIS A 203 -3.13 -11.71 -11.65
CA HIS A 203 -2.80 -13.11 -11.77
C HIS A 203 -3.52 -13.95 -10.71
N ALA A 204 -3.70 -15.23 -10.98
CA ALA A 204 -4.15 -16.16 -9.96
C ALA A 204 -3.01 -16.31 -8.92
N ARG A 205 -3.37 -16.26 -7.64
CA ARG A 205 -2.41 -16.55 -6.57
C ARG A 205 -1.80 -17.94 -6.79
N THR A 206 -0.49 -18.02 -6.86
CA THR A 206 0.24 -19.26 -7.14
C THR A 206 0.60 -20.03 -5.88
N THR A 207 0.67 -19.37 -4.72
CA THR A 207 1.12 -19.94 -3.45
C THR A 207 0.29 -19.43 -2.27
N GLY A 208 0.25 -20.21 -1.18
CA GLY A 208 -0.34 -19.83 0.11
C GLY A 208 -1.87 -19.83 0.17
N GLU A 209 -2.40 -20.00 1.38
CA GLU A 209 -3.84 -19.84 1.68
C GLU A 209 -4.13 -18.46 2.24
N GLY A 210 -5.31 -17.90 1.93
CA GLY A 210 -5.76 -16.63 2.50
C GLY A 210 -5.76 -16.67 4.03
N SER A 211 -4.98 -15.83 4.69
CA SER A 211 -4.65 -15.88 6.12
C SER A 211 -5.81 -15.64 7.10
N LEU A 212 -7.01 -15.26 6.63
CA LEU A 212 -8.12 -14.87 7.51
C LEU A 212 -9.35 -15.78 7.40
N LYS A 213 -9.69 -16.47 8.49
CA LYS A 213 -10.97 -17.18 8.65
C LYS A 213 -12.13 -16.18 8.69
N LYS A 214 -13.34 -16.57 8.18
CA LYS A 214 -14.54 -15.71 7.99
C LYS A 214 -14.89 -14.82 9.20
N TRP A 215 -14.83 -15.34 10.42
CA TRP A 215 -15.11 -14.58 11.65
C TRP A 215 -14.05 -13.51 11.97
N LYS A 216 -12.78 -13.81 11.70
CA LYS A 216 -11.70 -12.82 11.85
C LYS A 216 -11.85 -11.70 10.82
N LEU A 217 -12.30 -12.03 9.62
CA LEU A 217 -12.56 -11.06 8.55
C LEU A 217 -13.69 -10.08 8.93
N LEU A 218 -14.78 -10.57 9.53
CA LEU A 218 -15.88 -9.73 9.99
C LEU A 218 -15.45 -8.78 11.12
N LYS A 219 -14.74 -9.30 12.13
CA LYS A 219 -14.18 -8.46 13.21
C LYS A 219 -13.23 -7.39 12.67
N ALA A 220 -12.38 -7.76 11.71
CA ALA A 220 -11.47 -6.86 11.07
C ALA A 220 -12.19 -5.76 10.28
N ALA A 221 -13.25 -6.11 9.53
CA ALA A 221 -14.07 -5.14 8.80
C ALA A 221 -14.77 -4.14 9.74
N VAL A 222 -15.32 -4.62 10.86
CA VAL A 222 -15.93 -3.75 11.88
C VAL A 222 -14.88 -2.85 12.53
N LYS A 223 -13.72 -3.39 12.92
CA LYS A 223 -12.62 -2.57 13.48
C LYS A 223 -12.19 -1.49 12.49
N SER A 224 -11.98 -1.88 11.23
CA SER A 224 -11.60 -0.93 10.16
C SER A 224 -12.62 0.17 9.96
N PHE A 225 -13.92 -0.18 9.96
CA PHE A 225 -15.00 0.80 9.84
C PHE A 225 -14.91 1.86 10.95
N PHE A 226 -14.83 1.44 12.20
CA PHE A 226 -14.74 2.39 13.32
C PHE A 226 -13.44 3.21 13.26
N GLN A 227 -12.29 2.62 12.93
CA GLN A 227 -11.04 3.37 12.79
C GLN A 227 -11.13 4.44 11.70
N VAL A 228 -11.73 4.13 10.55
CA VAL A 228 -11.95 5.07 9.44
C VAL A 228 -12.88 6.21 9.86
N VAL A 229 -13.99 5.89 10.53
CA VAL A 229 -14.97 6.89 11.01
C VAL A 229 -14.36 7.79 12.07
N PHE A 230 -13.75 7.23 13.10
CA PHE A 230 -13.12 8.00 14.17
C PHE A 230 -12.02 8.91 13.63
N PHE A 231 -11.17 8.41 12.74
CA PHE A 231 -10.14 9.24 12.12
C PHE A 231 -10.75 10.40 11.32
N ALA A 232 -11.84 10.17 10.58
CA ALA A 232 -12.53 11.22 9.83
C ALA A 232 -13.12 12.31 10.72
N MET A 233 -13.69 11.92 11.88
CA MET A 233 -14.33 12.83 12.84
C MET A 233 -13.31 13.64 13.67
N ASP A 234 -12.13 13.05 13.96
CA ASP A 234 -11.07 13.72 14.73
C ASP A 234 -10.32 14.79 13.91
N GLN A 235 -10.53 14.81 12.59
CA GLN A 235 -9.85 15.76 11.71
C GLN A 235 -10.44 17.16 11.81
N LYS A 236 -9.73 18.06 12.51
CA LYS A 236 -10.10 19.49 12.57
C LYS A 236 -9.95 20.15 11.19
N PRO A 237 -10.87 21.05 10.79
CA PRO A 237 -10.73 21.83 9.57
C PRO A 237 -9.39 22.57 9.53
N GLY A 238 -8.64 22.46 8.40
CA GLY A 238 -7.37 23.17 8.21
C GLY A 238 -6.13 22.49 8.80
N ARG A 239 -6.25 21.31 9.43
CA ARG A 239 -5.10 20.57 10.00
C ARG A 239 -4.07 20.14 8.92
N PHE A 240 -4.55 19.80 7.73
CA PHE A 240 -3.70 19.44 6.58
C PHE A 240 -3.77 20.57 5.53
N ASP A 241 -2.76 21.44 5.51
CA ASP A 241 -2.68 22.53 4.52
C ASP A 241 -1.79 22.12 3.35
N LEU A 242 -2.43 21.73 2.23
CA LEU A 242 -1.75 21.35 1.00
C LEU A 242 -0.99 22.51 0.32
N ARG A 243 -1.20 23.76 0.74
CA ARG A 243 -0.49 24.91 0.15
C ARG A 243 1.00 24.88 0.50
N ARG A 244 1.35 24.31 1.66
CA ARG A 244 2.76 24.17 2.11
C ARG A 244 3.53 23.10 1.34
N THR A 245 2.85 22.11 0.74
CA THR A 245 3.50 20.99 0.06
C THR A 245 3.75 21.20 -1.42
N ARG A 246 3.22 22.30 -2.01
CA ARG A 246 3.39 22.64 -3.43
C ARG A 246 4.54 23.65 -3.71
N SER A 247 5.17 24.15 -2.65
CA SER A 247 6.21 25.21 -2.74
C SER A 247 7.61 24.76 -2.32
N SER A 248 7.84 23.45 -2.18
CA SER A 248 9.16 22.88 -1.87
C SER A 248 9.57 21.89 -3.01
#